data_c3b4a92413afc3d94416df04be18d813
#
_entry.id   c3b4a92413afc3d94416df04be18d813
#
_cell.length_a   1.000
_cell.length_b   1.000
_cell.length_c   1.000
_cell.angle_alpha   90.00
_cell.angle_beta   90.00
_cell.angle_gamma   90.00
#
_symmetry.space_group_name_H-M   'P 1'
#
loop_
_entity.id
_entity.type
_entity.pdbx_description
1 polymer ?
#
loop_
_entity_poly.entity_id
_entity_poly.type
_entity_poly.pdbx_seq_one_letter_code
_entity_poly.pdbx_strand_id
1 'polypeptide(L)'
;MKSVIVYESMFGNTDHIAHEIAHGLAHSGNHTMVADVREVGPTDLAGSDLVVVGAPTHAFSLSRPSTREDAVRQGADPSHAAFGVREWVVTLDAAFPVKAARPQVAVFDTRVEKVRRLPGSAAKRAAKVLRAHGFEVVDRPTSFYVADVQGPTVPGEFDRAHAWGTRLFELVQRQRDRDAS
;
A
#
# COMPACT_ATOMS: atom_id res chain seq x y z
N MET A 1 7.11 9.00 -15.28
CA MET A 1 6.31 7.97 -14.61
C MET A 1 5.33 8.65 -13.66
N LYS A 2 4.10 8.17 -13.56
CA LYS A 2 3.10 8.62 -12.59
C LYS A 2 2.87 7.49 -11.57
N SER A 3 3.11 7.78 -10.28
CA SER A 3 2.90 6.82 -9.19
C SER A 3 1.83 7.33 -8.23
N VAL A 4 1.03 6.44 -7.69
CA VAL A 4 0.07 6.76 -6.64
C VAL A 4 0.27 5.77 -5.48
N ILE A 5 0.42 6.30 -4.28
CA ILE A 5 0.45 5.50 -3.05
C ILE A 5 -0.87 5.72 -2.32
N VAL A 6 -1.63 4.65 -2.15
CA VAL A 6 -2.90 4.66 -1.42
C VAL A 6 -2.73 3.85 -0.15
N TYR A 7 -3.03 4.43 0.99
CA TYR A 7 -2.82 3.76 2.26
C TYR A 7 -4.02 3.87 3.20
N GLU A 8 -4.15 2.89 4.07
CA GLU A 8 -4.97 2.93 5.28
C GLU A 8 -4.04 3.06 6.48
N SER A 9 -4.33 4.00 7.40
CA SER A 9 -3.53 4.17 8.62
C SER A 9 -4.42 4.48 9.82
N MET A 10 -4.31 3.68 10.90
CA MET A 10 -5.12 3.87 12.11
C MET A 10 -4.41 4.77 13.14
N PHE A 11 -3.07 4.66 13.22
CA PHE A 11 -2.24 5.34 14.23
C PHE A 11 -1.05 6.09 13.60
N GLY A 12 -1.10 6.40 12.29
CA GLY A 12 -0.07 7.15 11.59
C GLY A 12 1.13 6.32 11.08
N ASN A 13 1.37 5.11 11.57
CA ASN A 13 2.57 4.35 11.19
C ASN A 13 2.60 3.98 9.70
N THR A 14 1.46 3.55 9.12
CA THR A 14 1.38 3.21 7.69
C THR A 14 1.53 4.44 6.81
N ASP A 15 1.00 5.58 7.27
CA ASP A 15 1.14 6.89 6.64
C ASP A 15 2.62 7.30 6.53
N HIS A 16 3.36 7.26 7.64
CA HIS A 16 4.80 7.59 7.64
C HIS A 16 5.59 6.69 6.69
N ILE A 17 5.33 5.38 6.69
CA ILE A 17 5.96 4.44 5.74
C ILE A 17 5.58 4.77 4.30
N ALA A 18 4.33 5.15 4.01
CA ALA A 18 3.90 5.56 2.67
C ALA A 18 4.68 6.77 2.16
N HIS A 19 4.90 7.77 3.02
CA HIS A 19 5.70 8.95 2.67
C HIS A 19 7.17 8.61 2.42
N GLU A 20 7.78 7.73 3.21
CA GLU A 20 9.15 7.29 2.97
C GLU A 20 9.30 6.49 1.67
N ILE A 21 8.31 5.67 1.32
CA ILE A 21 8.26 5.01 0.00
C ILE A 21 8.18 6.06 -1.13
N ALA A 22 7.36 7.11 -0.93
CA ALA A 22 7.24 8.20 -1.91
C ALA A 22 8.56 8.95 -2.10
N HIS A 23 9.30 9.21 -1.03
CA HIS A 23 10.64 9.79 -1.10
C HIS A 23 11.59 8.90 -1.93
N GLY A 24 11.53 7.58 -1.74
CA GLY A 24 12.32 6.63 -2.53
C GLY A 24 11.89 6.57 -4.01
N LEU A 25 10.63 6.82 -4.33
CA LEU A 25 10.11 6.93 -5.70
C LEU A 25 10.43 8.28 -6.36
N ALA A 26 10.83 9.30 -5.59
CA ALA A 26 11.07 10.67 -6.06
C ALA A 26 12.35 10.75 -6.91
N HIS A 27 12.23 10.42 -8.18
CA HIS A 27 13.27 10.55 -9.20
C HIS A 27 12.87 11.59 -10.24
N SER A 28 13.81 12.11 -10.99
CA SER A 28 13.54 13.08 -12.06
C SER A 28 12.52 12.55 -13.05
N GLY A 29 11.44 13.30 -13.27
CA GLY A 29 10.33 12.93 -14.14
C GLY A 29 9.32 11.94 -13.54
N ASN A 30 9.41 11.59 -12.26
CA ASN A 30 8.38 10.84 -11.55
C ASN A 30 7.49 11.78 -10.72
N HIS A 31 6.18 11.65 -10.90
CA HIS A 31 5.16 12.34 -10.10
C HIS A 31 4.50 11.33 -9.19
N THR A 32 4.71 11.46 -7.88
CA THR A 32 4.15 10.57 -6.86
C THR A 32 3.10 11.31 -6.03
N MET A 33 1.87 10.81 -6.04
CA MET A 33 0.80 11.22 -5.13
C MET A 33 0.75 10.23 -3.96
N VAL A 34 0.58 10.75 -2.75
CA VAL A 34 0.35 9.94 -1.54
C VAL A 34 -0.97 10.38 -0.94
N ALA A 35 -1.88 9.45 -0.70
CA ALA A 35 -3.20 9.78 -0.16
C ALA A 35 -3.80 8.64 0.68
N ASP A 36 -4.60 9.02 1.66
CA ASP A 36 -5.42 8.08 2.43
C ASP A 36 -6.47 7.42 1.53
N VAL A 37 -6.74 6.17 1.79
CA VAL A 37 -7.71 5.35 1.03
C VAL A 37 -9.12 5.95 0.96
N ARG A 38 -9.47 6.82 1.89
CA ARG A 38 -10.76 7.52 1.95
C ARG A 38 -10.84 8.71 0.99
N GLU A 39 -9.70 9.20 0.51
CA GLU A 39 -9.57 10.41 -0.32
C GLU A 39 -9.36 10.08 -1.81
N VAL A 40 -9.06 8.83 -2.14
CA VAL A 40 -8.72 8.39 -3.50
C VAL A 40 -9.79 7.50 -4.08
N GLY A 41 -10.45 8.01 -5.10
CA GLY A 41 -11.35 7.23 -5.94
C GLY A 41 -10.63 6.54 -7.11
N PRO A 42 -11.31 5.62 -7.78
CA PRO A 42 -10.77 4.92 -8.94
C PRO A 42 -10.30 5.86 -10.07
N THR A 43 -10.96 7.01 -10.25
CA THR A 43 -10.64 8.00 -11.30
C THR A 43 -9.28 8.68 -11.08
N ASP A 44 -8.85 8.81 -9.82
CA ASP A 44 -7.58 9.47 -9.48
C ASP A 44 -6.37 8.63 -9.91
N LEU A 45 -6.59 7.34 -10.11
CA LEU A 45 -5.57 6.38 -10.57
C LEU A 45 -5.38 6.40 -12.10
N ALA A 46 -6.22 7.13 -12.83
CA ALA A 46 -6.14 7.13 -14.29
C ALA A 46 -4.76 7.57 -14.80
N GLY A 47 -4.21 6.81 -15.74
CA GLY A 47 -2.88 7.05 -16.32
C GLY A 47 -1.72 6.84 -15.34
N SER A 48 -1.94 6.19 -14.20
CA SER A 48 -0.83 5.77 -13.33
C SER A 48 -0.08 4.59 -13.92
N ASP A 49 1.25 4.65 -13.83
CA ASP A 49 2.13 3.54 -14.20
C ASP A 49 2.26 2.55 -13.02
N LEU A 50 2.26 3.08 -11.79
CA LEU A 50 2.39 2.30 -10.56
C LEU A 50 1.36 2.75 -9.51
N VAL A 51 0.66 1.79 -8.91
CA VAL A 51 -0.14 2.00 -7.70
C VAL A 51 0.43 1.18 -6.55
N VAL A 52 0.84 1.85 -5.48
CA VAL A 52 1.33 1.21 -4.26
C VAL A 52 0.20 1.21 -3.23
N VAL A 53 -0.12 0.04 -2.67
CA VAL A 53 -1.22 -0.12 -1.71
C VAL A 53 -0.65 -0.49 -0.35
N GLY A 54 -0.91 0.34 0.65
CA GLY A 54 -0.45 0.17 2.03
C GLY A 54 -1.60 -0.05 3.02
N ALA A 55 -1.44 -0.98 3.96
CA ALA A 55 -2.44 -1.22 5.00
C ALA A 55 -1.82 -1.72 6.31
N PRO A 56 -2.41 -1.40 7.48
CA PRO A 56 -2.01 -2.04 8.72
C PRO A 56 -2.48 -3.49 8.75
N THR A 57 -1.65 -4.39 9.30
CA THR A 57 -2.06 -5.78 9.50
C THR A 57 -2.92 -5.91 10.74
N HIS A 58 -4.20 -6.21 10.55
CA HIS A 58 -5.17 -6.52 11.58
C HIS A 58 -5.48 -8.03 11.59
N ALA A 59 -5.21 -8.70 12.71
CA ALA A 59 -5.45 -10.14 12.84
C ALA A 59 -4.91 -10.94 11.63
N PHE A 60 -3.66 -10.68 11.25
CA PHE A 60 -2.91 -11.32 10.14
C PHE A 60 -3.51 -11.11 8.74
N SER A 61 -4.32 -10.08 8.55
CA SER A 61 -5.00 -9.78 7.28
C SER A 61 -5.26 -8.28 7.12
N LEU A 62 -5.92 -7.88 6.03
CA LEU A 62 -6.53 -6.55 5.90
C LEU A 62 -7.53 -6.30 7.02
N SER A 63 -7.65 -5.06 7.45
CA SER A 63 -8.62 -4.60 8.43
C SER A 63 -10.05 -5.01 8.05
N ARG A 64 -10.93 -5.07 9.02
CA ARG A 64 -12.38 -5.27 8.88
C ARG A 64 -13.08 -4.18 9.68
N PRO A 65 -14.35 -3.88 9.42
CA PRO A 65 -15.09 -2.90 10.22
C PRO A 65 -14.92 -3.12 11.73
N SER A 66 -15.09 -4.36 12.22
CA SER A 66 -14.92 -4.68 13.64
C SER A 66 -13.51 -4.40 14.18
N THR A 67 -12.45 -4.72 13.42
CA THR A 67 -11.08 -4.47 13.88
C THR A 67 -10.68 -2.99 13.76
N ARG A 68 -11.33 -2.23 12.89
CA ARG A 68 -11.16 -0.76 12.84
C ARG A 68 -11.89 -0.10 14.01
N GLU A 69 -13.09 -0.57 14.36
CA GLU A 69 -13.80 -0.14 15.57
C GLU A 69 -13.00 -0.44 16.84
N ASP A 70 -12.31 -1.61 16.91
CA ASP A 70 -11.39 -1.93 17.99
C ASP A 70 -10.25 -0.92 18.07
N ALA A 71 -9.67 -0.51 16.93
CA ALA A 71 -8.64 0.52 16.88
C ALA A 71 -9.17 1.89 17.35
N VAL A 72 -10.40 2.26 16.96
CA VAL A 72 -11.06 3.49 17.44
C VAL A 72 -11.23 3.46 18.95
N ARG A 73 -11.63 2.33 19.53
CA ARG A 73 -11.69 2.16 21.01
C ARG A 73 -10.33 2.33 21.68
N GLN A 74 -9.25 2.09 20.94
CA GLN A 74 -7.86 2.28 21.40
C GLN A 74 -7.30 3.67 21.09
N GLY A 75 -8.11 4.60 20.57
CA GLY A 75 -7.73 6.00 20.36
C GLY A 75 -7.44 6.39 18.90
N ALA A 76 -7.72 5.51 17.92
CA ALA A 76 -7.69 5.92 16.51
C ALA A 76 -8.87 6.86 16.20
N ASP A 77 -8.70 7.67 15.15
CA ASP A 77 -9.76 8.59 14.71
C ASP A 77 -11.01 7.80 14.25
N PRO A 78 -12.21 8.12 14.74
CA PRO A 78 -13.45 7.45 14.34
C PRO A 78 -13.74 7.46 12.84
N SER A 79 -13.26 8.46 12.11
CA SER A 79 -13.43 8.55 10.66
C SER A 79 -12.79 7.37 9.90
N HIS A 80 -11.83 6.66 10.50
CA HIS A 80 -11.18 5.49 9.91
C HIS A 80 -12.00 4.19 10.03
N ALA A 81 -13.11 4.17 10.79
CA ALA A 81 -13.86 2.95 11.05
C ALA A 81 -14.63 2.43 9.81
N ALA A 82 -15.17 3.34 9.01
CA ALA A 82 -16.15 3.00 7.98
C ALA A 82 -15.56 2.34 6.73
N PHE A 83 -14.35 2.75 6.31
CA PHE A 83 -13.76 2.37 5.02
C PHE A 83 -12.26 2.14 5.13
N GLY A 84 -11.75 1.14 4.42
CA GLY A 84 -10.33 0.80 4.41
C GLY A 84 -9.91 0.13 3.10
N VAL A 85 -8.66 -0.29 3.03
CA VAL A 85 -8.08 -0.94 1.84
C VAL A 85 -8.87 -2.19 1.42
N ARG A 86 -9.49 -2.91 2.36
CA ARG A 86 -10.32 -4.08 2.06
C ARG A 86 -11.48 -3.75 1.11
N GLU A 87 -12.20 -2.69 1.39
CA GLU A 87 -13.33 -2.22 0.60
C GLU A 87 -12.85 -1.56 -0.68
N TRP A 88 -11.77 -0.79 -0.59
CA TRP A 88 -11.22 -0.03 -1.69
C TRP A 88 -10.70 -0.92 -2.84
N VAL A 89 -9.94 -2.01 -2.54
CA VAL A 89 -9.35 -2.83 -3.61
C VAL A 89 -10.38 -3.50 -4.52
N VAL A 90 -11.61 -3.72 -4.05
CA VAL A 90 -12.67 -4.31 -4.89
C VAL A 90 -13.31 -3.28 -5.83
N THR A 91 -13.11 -1.98 -5.59
CA THR A 91 -13.60 -0.92 -6.49
C THR A 91 -12.72 -0.75 -7.72
N LEU A 92 -11.48 -1.23 -7.68
CA LEU A 92 -10.50 -1.05 -8.76
C LEU A 92 -10.92 -1.69 -10.08
N ASP A 93 -11.67 -2.77 -10.07
CA ASP A 93 -12.16 -3.39 -11.31
C ASP A 93 -13.05 -2.45 -12.13
N ALA A 94 -13.89 -1.67 -11.45
CA ALA A 94 -14.73 -0.65 -12.10
C ALA A 94 -13.90 0.50 -12.70
N ALA A 95 -12.76 0.83 -12.06
CA ALA A 95 -11.84 1.85 -12.56
C ALA A 95 -11.08 1.43 -13.82
N PHE A 96 -10.78 0.16 -13.93
CA PHE A 96 -9.94 -0.40 -14.98
C PHE A 96 -10.63 -1.56 -15.71
N PRO A 97 -11.72 -1.27 -16.46
CA PRO A 97 -12.46 -2.30 -17.20
C PRO A 97 -11.59 -2.94 -18.30
N VAL A 98 -10.63 -2.20 -18.85
CA VAL A 98 -9.69 -2.69 -19.85
C VAL A 98 -8.40 -3.14 -19.17
N LYS A 99 -8.11 -4.43 -19.21
CA LYS A 99 -6.92 -5.02 -18.54
C LYS A 99 -5.59 -4.40 -18.99
N ALA A 100 -5.46 -4.08 -20.28
CA ALA A 100 -4.25 -3.47 -20.85
C ALA A 100 -3.96 -2.04 -20.33
N ALA A 101 -4.96 -1.37 -19.74
CA ALA A 101 -4.80 -0.03 -19.16
C ALA A 101 -4.55 -0.06 -17.64
N ARG A 102 -4.39 -1.25 -17.05
CA ARG A 102 -4.17 -1.39 -15.61
C ARG A 102 -2.74 -1.01 -15.23
N PRO A 103 -2.57 -0.20 -14.17
CA PRO A 103 -1.25 0.08 -13.64
C PRO A 103 -0.61 -1.19 -13.06
N GLN A 104 0.70 -1.22 -12.99
CA GLN A 104 1.41 -2.16 -12.15
C GLN A 104 1.12 -1.85 -10.67
N VAL A 105 1.11 -2.87 -9.82
CA VAL A 105 0.82 -2.67 -8.39
C VAL A 105 1.94 -3.21 -7.52
N ALA A 106 2.19 -2.53 -6.40
CA ALA A 106 3.02 -3.02 -5.32
C ALA A 106 2.24 -2.94 -4.01
N VAL A 107 2.55 -3.78 -3.03
CA VAL A 107 1.80 -3.83 -1.78
C VAL A 107 2.72 -3.89 -0.58
N PHE A 108 2.38 -3.13 0.46
CA PHE A 108 3.08 -3.19 1.74
C PHE A 108 2.09 -3.22 2.91
N ASP A 109 2.59 -3.64 4.06
CA ASP A 109 1.86 -3.48 5.31
C ASP A 109 2.77 -3.00 6.45
N THR A 110 2.14 -2.46 7.48
CA THR A 110 2.76 -2.30 8.79
C THR A 110 2.23 -3.39 9.72
N ARG A 111 3.13 -3.98 10.51
CA ARG A 111 2.77 -5.03 11.46
C ARG A 111 3.69 -5.05 12.68
N VAL A 112 3.16 -5.52 13.79
CA VAL A 112 3.94 -5.64 15.03
C VAL A 112 5.09 -6.62 14.84
N GLU A 113 6.31 -6.21 15.21
CA GLU A 113 7.53 -7.00 15.01
C GLU A 113 7.48 -8.37 15.71
N LYS A 114 6.93 -8.43 16.91
CA LYS A 114 6.82 -9.66 17.71
C LYS A 114 6.13 -10.80 16.96
N VAL A 115 5.24 -10.48 16.00
CA VAL A 115 4.52 -11.48 15.20
C VAL A 115 5.07 -11.65 13.79
N ARG A 116 6.27 -11.15 13.47
CA ARG A 116 6.87 -11.16 12.12
C ARG A 116 6.99 -12.56 11.50
N ARG A 117 7.16 -13.60 12.33
CA ARG A 117 7.30 -14.99 11.87
C ARG A 117 5.98 -15.71 11.65
N LEU A 118 4.85 -15.14 12.12
CA LEU A 118 3.55 -15.76 11.94
C LEU A 118 3.06 -15.59 10.50
N PRO A 119 2.36 -16.59 9.95
CA PRO A 119 1.83 -16.51 8.59
C PRO A 119 0.70 -15.48 8.49
N GLY A 120 0.55 -14.93 7.28
CA GLY A 120 -0.50 -13.95 7.00
C GLY A 120 -0.08 -12.51 7.30
N SER A 121 -0.52 -11.60 6.45
CA SER A 121 -0.37 -10.15 6.60
C SER A 121 -1.33 -9.42 5.66
N ALA A 122 -1.54 -8.12 5.91
CA ALA A 122 -2.38 -7.29 5.06
C ALA A 122 -1.84 -7.23 3.62
N ALA A 123 -0.52 -7.05 3.44
CA ALA A 123 0.10 -7.02 2.12
C ALA A 123 -0.09 -8.32 1.34
N LYS A 124 0.10 -9.48 1.99
CA LYS A 124 -0.14 -10.78 1.33
C LYS A 124 -1.60 -10.93 0.91
N ARG A 125 -2.55 -10.48 1.74
CA ARG A 125 -3.98 -10.53 1.43
C ARG A 125 -4.32 -9.59 0.28
N ALA A 126 -3.85 -8.33 0.31
CA ALA A 126 -4.05 -7.37 -0.76
C ALA A 126 -3.48 -7.86 -2.09
N ALA A 127 -2.25 -8.36 -2.11
CA ALA A 127 -1.63 -8.94 -3.31
C ALA A 127 -2.45 -10.11 -3.88
N LYS A 128 -3.00 -10.98 -3.03
CA LYS A 128 -3.86 -12.08 -3.48
C LYS A 128 -5.13 -11.56 -4.15
N VAL A 129 -5.76 -10.54 -3.59
CA VAL A 129 -6.98 -9.94 -4.16
C VAL A 129 -6.64 -9.25 -5.49
N LEU A 130 -5.64 -8.39 -5.52
CA LEU A 130 -5.23 -7.67 -6.73
C LEU A 130 -4.88 -8.61 -7.89
N ARG A 131 -4.13 -9.69 -7.62
CA ARG A 131 -3.85 -10.72 -8.63
C ARG A 131 -5.11 -11.42 -9.13
N ALA A 132 -6.06 -11.74 -8.24
CA ALA A 132 -7.33 -12.34 -8.64
C ALA A 132 -8.16 -11.42 -9.53
N HIS A 133 -8.03 -10.11 -9.36
CA HIS A 133 -8.61 -9.08 -10.22
C HIS A 133 -7.75 -8.77 -11.47
N GLY A 134 -6.64 -9.48 -11.69
CA GLY A 134 -5.82 -9.38 -12.91
C GLY A 134 -4.83 -8.23 -12.93
N PHE A 135 -4.47 -7.68 -11.76
CA PHE A 135 -3.37 -6.72 -11.64
C PHE A 135 -2.03 -7.44 -11.55
N GLU A 136 -1.02 -6.87 -12.19
CA GLU A 136 0.36 -7.33 -12.07
C GLU A 136 0.99 -6.76 -10.78
N VAL A 137 1.39 -7.66 -9.88
CA VAL A 137 2.10 -7.31 -8.63
C VAL A 137 3.60 -7.40 -8.88
N VAL A 138 4.26 -6.25 -9.03
CA VAL A 138 5.65 -6.13 -9.54
C VAL A 138 6.75 -6.56 -8.57
N ASP A 139 6.45 -6.60 -7.28
CA ASP A 139 7.39 -7.11 -6.27
C ASP A 139 6.65 -7.99 -5.25
N ARG A 140 7.42 -8.72 -4.43
CA ARG A 140 6.81 -9.49 -3.33
C ARG A 140 6.17 -8.55 -2.31
N PRO A 141 5.03 -8.96 -1.70
CA PRO A 141 4.41 -8.22 -0.62
C PRO A 141 5.39 -7.95 0.51
N THR A 142 5.56 -6.69 0.88
CA THR A 142 6.59 -6.25 1.83
C THR A 142 5.94 -5.80 3.15
N SER A 143 6.53 -6.23 4.29
CA SER A 143 6.09 -5.81 5.62
C SER A 143 7.10 -4.88 6.25
N PHE A 144 6.63 -3.78 6.84
CA PHE A 144 7.39 -2.87 7.70
C PHE A 144 6.95 -3.05 9.15
N TYR A 145 7.87 -2.90 10.09
CA TYR A 145 7.62 -3.31 11.45
C TYR A 145 7.41 -2.13 12.40
N VAL A 146 6.47 -2.31 13.31
CA VAL A 146 6.21 -1.42 14.45
C VAL A 146 6.44 -2.18 15.75
N ALA A 147 6.85 -1.45 16.79
CA ALA A 147 7.14 -2.05 18.09
C ALA A 147 5.87 -2.60 18.77
N ASP A 148 4.77 -1.86 18.66
CA ASP A 148 3.45 -2.24 19.16
C ASP A 148 2.35 -1.72 18.23
N VAL A 149 1.07 -1.99 18.54
CA VAL A 149 -0.11 -1.64 17.71
C VAL A 149 -0.16 -0.14 17.38
N GLN A 150 0.14 0.72 18.33
CA GLN A 150 0.19 2.17 18.13
C GLN A 150 1.56 2.68 17.66
N GLY A 151 2.55 1.81 17.52
CA GLY A 151 3.93 2.18 17.18
C GLY A 151 4.87 2.16 18.39
N PRO A 152 5.99 2.82 18.33
CA PRO A 152 6.55 3.51 17.15
C PRO A 152 7.02 2.53 16.06
N THR A 153 7.34 3.08 14.90
CA THR A 153 8.04 2.33 13.83
C THR A 153 9.41 1.88 14.34
N VAL A 154 9.77 0.64 14.06
CA VAL A 154 11.07 0.05 14.47
C VAL A 154 12.21 0.83 13.79
N PRO A 155 13.33 1.12 14.49
CA PRO A 155 14.48 1.79 13.89
C PRO A 155 14.97 1.11 12.61
N GLY A 156 15.29 1.92 11.59
CA GLY A 156 15.73 1.46 10.26
C GLY A 156 14.61 1.12 9.28
N GLU A 157 13.34 1.07 9.71
CA GLU A 157 12.23 0.77 8.81
C GLU A 157 11.95 1.90 7.82
N PHE A 158 12.21 3.17 8.17
CA PHE A 158 12.12 4.30 7.26
C PHE A 158 13.15 4.20 6.13
N ASP A 159 14.42 3.94 6.45
CA ASP A 159 15.47 3.73 5.45
C ASP A 159 15.13 2.56 4.52
N ARG A 160 14.55 1.49 5.10
CA ARG A 160 14.12 0.31 4.34
C ARG A 160 12.93 0.63 3.44
N ALA A 161 12.01 1.49 3.86
CA ALA A 161 10.88 1.96 3.07
C ALA A 161 11.35 2.83 1.90
N HIS A 162 12.26 3.76 2.16
CA HIS A 162 12.90 4.57 1.12
C HIS A 162 13.60 3.70 0.07
N ALA A 163 14.46 2.77 0.50
CA ALA A 163 15.17 1.86 -0.40
C ALA A 163 14.21 0.98 -1.22
N TRP A 164 13.07 0.57 -0.63
CA TRP A 164 12.06 -0.17 -1.37
C TRP A 164 11.35 0.69 -2.41
N GLY A 165 11.07 1.97 -2.12
CA GLY A 165 10.56 2.95 -3.08
C GLY A 165 11.48 3.12 -4.29
N THR A 166 12.78 3.28 -4.06
CA THR A 166 13.80 3.34 -5.12
C THR A 166 13.80 2.05 -5.97
N ARG A 167 13.75 0.90 -5.33
CA ARG A 167 13.65 -0.39 -6.03
C ARG A 167 12.39 -0.51 -6.90
N LEU A 168 11.24 -0.04 -6.42
CA LEU A 168 10.00 -0.06 -7.19
C LEU A 168 10.11 0.82 -8.44
N PHE A 169 10.70 2.00 -8.32
CA PHE A 169 10.99 2.87 -9.47
C PHE A 169 11.80 2.14 -10.54
N GLU A 170 12.90 1.50 -10.16
CA GLU A 170 13.75 0.74 -11.08
C GLU A 170 13.03 -0.45 -11.74
N LEU A 171 12.18 -1.16 -11.00
CA LEU A 171 11.41 -2.30 -11.53
C LEU A 171 10.45 -1.85 -12.62
N VAL A 172 9.68 -0.78 -12.36
CA VAL A 172 8.71 -0.23 -13.31
C VAL A 172 9.41 0.35 -14.53
N GLN A 173 10.51 1.06 -14.35
CA GLN A 173 11.26 1.60 -15.51
C GLN A 173 11.79 0.50 -16.42
N ARG A 174 12.40 -0.54 -15.85
CA ARG A 174 12.89 -1.70 -16.65
C ARG A 174 11.78 -2.41 -17.42
N GLN A 175 10.56 -2.45 -16.89
CA GLN A 175 9.43 -3.03 -17.61
C GLN A 175 9.00 -2.12 -18.77
N ARG A 176 8.87 -0.83 -18.54
CA ARG A 176 8.52 0.16 -19.59
C ARG A 176 9.51 0.16 -20.75
N ASP A 177 10.81 0.06 -20.46
CA ASP A 177 11.85 0.01 -21.50
C ASP A 177 11.73 -1.26 -22.36
N ARG A 178 11.32 -2.39 -21.76
CA ARG A 178 11.05 -3.64 -22.48
C ARG A 178 9.80 -3.55 -23.37
N ASP A 179 8.76 -2.92 -22.89
CA ASP A 179 7.48 -2.79 -23.60
C ASP A 179 7.59 -1.78 -24.76
N ALA A 180 8.59 -0.90 -24.73
CA ALA A 180 8.89 0.09 -25.79
C ALA A 180 9.86 -0.41 -26.86
N SER A 181 10.48 -1.59 -26.66
CA SER A 181 11.48 -2.18 -27.56
C SER A 181 10.88 -3.25 -28.49
#